data_816c04bba8ac8950507e32ff4d1e5e65
#
_entry.id   816c04bba8ac8950507e32ff4d1e5e65
#
_cell.length_a   1.000
_cell.length_b   1.000
_cell.length_c   1.000
_cell.angle_alpha   90.00
_cell.angle_beta   90.00
_cell.angle_gamma   90.00
#
_symmetry.space_group_name_H-M   'P 1'
#
loop_
_entity.id
_entity.type
_entity.pdbx_description
1 polymer ?
#
loop_
_entity_poly.entity_id
_entity_poly.type
_entity_poly.pdbx_seq_one_letter_code
_entity_poly.pdbx_strand_id
1 'polypeptide(L)'
;MSQKISVLTTVYNCEKYIAESIESILSQTFTDFEYIIVNDGSTDDTYGIIKDLASKDSRIIMMNNEKNEGIVKSLNKALEIAKGKYIALQDGDDISFPKRLEEQFMFLENNQNYVLVGANIIVMDEYENFISEPMRPMNNQDAKFGLLFRCIFSHPSIMYSKKVIDDNNLRYDEDFIHAEDFKLITQISQYGKIFNIKNPLVKYRKHSTNNSVLNKDILINGSALIVKENMANLGLNITIEQVLRIRDLISSRGINTKSVYDDVKFLFRAIKRFQEKLNSEKNSEILYTLKRMLKWLGKKNIIFKPKYLSLYMSIQAYYYKESFFNSN
;
A
#
# COMPACT_ATOMS: atom_id res chain seq x y z
N MET A 1 5.08 14.40 28.09
CA MET A 1 5.78 14.34 26.80
C MET A 1 4.83 13.75 25.79
N SER A 2 4.78 14.24 24.53
CA SER A 2 3.94 13.62 23.51
C SER A 2 4.54 12.27 23.12
N GLN A 3 3.70 11.24 23.00
CA GLN A 3 4.11 9.91 22.53
C GLN A 3 4.77 10.00 21.15
N LYS A 4 5.71 9.08 20.89
CA LYS A 4 6.43 9.06 19.60
C LYS A 4 5.60 8.44 18.48
N ILE A 5 4.79 7.43 18.81
CA ILE A 5 3.99 6.67 17.86
C ILE A 5 2.55 6.57 18.37
N SER A 6 1.56 6.76 17.50
CA SER A 6 0.19 6.28 17.69
C SER A 6 -0.01 5.07 16.79
N VAL A 7 -0.27 3.91 17.38
CA VAL A 7 -0.70 2.72 16.65
C VAL A 7 -2.21 2.79 16.50
N LEU A 8 -2.74 2.60 15.29
CA LEU A 8 -4.17 2.64 15.02
C LEU A 8 -4.66 1.27 14.54
N THR A 9 -5.72 0.79 15.16
CA THR A 9 -6.45 -0.42 14.74
C THR A 9 -7.94 -0.12 14.71
N THR A 10 -8.62 -0.52 13.64
CA THR A 10 -10.08 -0.52 13.55
C THR A 10 -10.54 -1.95 13.33
N VAL A 11 -11.54 -2.39 14.08
CA VAL A 11 -12.01 -3.77 14.04
C VAL A 11 -13.53 -3.86 14.01
N TYR A 12 -14.02 -4.87 13.32
CA TYR A 12 -15.41 -5.29 13.31
C TYR A 12 -15.48 -6.82 13.23
N ASN A 13 -16.07 -7.46 14.24
CA ASN A 13 -16.24 -8.91 14.35
C ASN A 13 -14.91 -9.67 14.15
N CYS A 14 -13.98 -9.47 15.08
CA CYS A 14 -12.63 -10.01 15.04
C CYS A 14 -12.23 -10.80 16.31
N GLU A 15 -13.21 -11.33 17.05
CA GLU A 15 -13.00 -12.02 18.34
C GLU A 15 -11.93 -13.12 18.27
N LYS A 16 -11.82 -13.79 17.11
CA LYS A 16 -10.90 -14.90 16.92
C LYS A 16 -9.42 -14.48 16.91
N TYR A 17 -9.11 -13.24 16.50
CA TYR A 17 -7.74 -12.83 16.22
C TYR A 17 -7.28 -11.60 17.01
N ILE A 18 -8.22 -10.77 17.48
CA ILE A 18 -7.91 -9.46 18.04
C ILE A 18 -7.00 -9.51 19.26
N ALA A 19 -7.11 -10.53 20.12
CA ALA A 19 -6.25 -10.66 21.29
C ALA A 19 -4.78 -10.79 20.88
N GLU A 20 -4.47 -11.68 19.96
CA GLU A 20 -3.10 -11.93 19.47
C GLU A 20 -2.55 -10.70 18.76
N SER A 21 -3.36 -10.03 17.93
CA SER A 21 -2.97 -8.79 17.28
C SER A 21 -2.58 -7.70 18.28
N ILE A 22 -3.40 -7.49 19.33
CA ILE A 22 -3.12 -6.51 20.39
C ILE A 22 -1.84 -6.88 21.14
N GLU A 23 -1.68 -8.13 21.56
CA GLU A 23 -0.50 -8.61 22.27
C GLU A 23 0.78 -8.44 21.46
N SER A 24 0.71 -8.61 20.14
CA SER A 24 1.85 -8.39 19.23
C SER A 24 2.33 -6.93 19.21
N ILE A 25 1.43 -5.97 19.45
CA ILE A 25 1.76 -4.55 19.59
C ILE A 25 2.25 -4.25 21.01
N LEU A 26 1.58 -4.77 22.03
CA LEU A 26 1.99 -4.50 23.42
C LEU A 26 3.37 -5.06 23.76
N SER A 27 3.79 -6.12 23.07
CA SER A 27 5.12 -6.77 23.21
C SER A 27 6.24 -6.19 22.34
N GLN A 28 6.01 -5.06 21.66
CA GLN A 28 7.03 -4.40 20.85
C GLN A 28 8.23 -3.95 21.70
N THR A 29 9.44 -4.02 21.12
CA THR A 29 10.70 -3.53 21.76
C THR A 29 10.67 -2.01 21.96
N PHE A 30 9.99 -1.28 21.10
CA PHE A 30 9.73 0.17 21.26
C PHE A 30 8.48 0.38 22.11
N THR A 31 8.60 1.09 23.24
CA THR A 31 7.53 1.21 24.25
C THR A 31 6.87 2.59 24.34
N ASP A 32 7.45 3.64 23.73
CA ASP A 32 6.92 5.01 23.76
C ASP A 32 5.84 5.20 22.68
N PHE A 33 4.71 4.54 22.87
CA PHE A 33 3.55 4.64 21.98
C PHE A 33 2.23 4.65 22.75
N GLU A 34 1.19 5.18 22.12
CA GLU A 34 -0.22 4.92 22.44
C GLU A 34 -0.83 3.98 21.40
N TYR A 35 -1.81 3.19 21.83
CA TYR A 35 -2.49 2.23 20.98
C TYR A 35 -3.98 2.53 20.93
N ILE A 36 -4.45 3.15 19.86
CA ILE A 36 -5.84 3.54 19.66
C ILE A 36 -6.55 2.42 18.92
N ILE A 37 -7.54 1.82 19.57
CA ILE A 37 -8.34 0.72 19.01
C ILE A 37 -9.78 1.18 18.90
N VAL A 38 -10.33 1.22 17.70
CA VAL A 38 -11.74 1.53 17.44
C VAL A 38 -12.48 0.23 17.15
N ASN A 39 -13.33 -0.18 18.10
CA ASN A 39 -14.33 -1.21 17.83
C ASN A 39 -15.50 -0.60 17.07
N ASP A 40 -15.69 -1.02 15.82
CA ASP A 40 -16.70 -0.46 14.91
C ASP A 40 -18.07 -1.14 15.07
N GLY A 41 -18.55 -1.21 16.31
CA GLY A 41 -19.88 -1.77 16.62
C GLY A 41 -19.95 -3.28 16.42
N SER A 42 -18.92 -4.03 16.82
CA SER A 42 -18.93 -5.51 16.74
C SER A 42 -20.09 -6.14 17.50
N THR A 43 -20.56 -7.26 16.96
CA THR A 43 -21.67 -8.05 17.50
C THR A 43 -21.24 -9.38 18.15
N ASP A 44 -19.93 -9.71 18.02
CA ASP A 44 -19.25 -10.81 18.67
C ASP A 44 -18.52 -10.33 19.95
N ASP A 45 -17.66 -11.16 20.56
CA ASP A 45 -16.95 -10.79 21.79
C ASP A 45 -15.70 -9.89 21.57
N THR A 46 -15.53 -9.31 20.37
CA THR A 46 -14.42 -8.39 20.07
C THR A 46 -14.33 -7.25 21.10
N TYR A 47 -15.49 -6.65 21.45
CA TYR A 47 -15.55 -5.57 22.45
C TYR A 47 -15.06 -6.02 23.82
N GLY A 48 -15.53 -7.18 24.30
CA GLY A 48 -15.16 -7.74 25.61
C GLY A 48 -13.66 -7.98 25.71
N ILE A 49 -13.06 -8.56 24.67
CA ILE A 49 -11.63 -8.86 24.60
C ILE A 49 -10.79 -7.57 24.65
N ILE A 50 -11.13 -6.56 23.85
CA ILE A 50 -10.39 -5.29 23.82
C ILE A 50 -10.50 -4.59 25.19
N LYS A 51 -11.69 -4.57 25.78
CA LYS A 51 -11.95 -3.94 27.10
C LYS A 51 -11.11 -4.59 28.20
N ASP A 52 -11.01 -5.92 28.19
CA ASP A 52 -10.19 -6.66 29.16
C ASP A 52 -8.71 -6.29 29.04
N LEU A 53 -8.16 -6.27 27.81
CA LEU A 53 -6.79 -5.90 27.56
C LEU A 53 -6.52 -4.41 27.87
N ALA A 54 -7.43 -3.52 27.55
CA ALA A 54 -7.32 -2.10 27.89
C ALA A 54 -7.32 -1.84 29.41
N SER A 55 -7.97 -2.70 30.19
CA SER A 55 -7.93 -2.60 31.65
C SER A 55 -6.56 -2.96 32.26
N LYS A 56 -5.74 -3.70 31.52
CA LYS A 56 -4.43 -4.23 31.96
C LYS A 56 -3.25 -3.40 31.45
N ASP A 57 -3.42 -2.63 30.35
CA ASP A 57 -2.36 -1.84 29.76
C ASP A 57 -2.84 -0.41 29.41
N SER A 58 -2.30 0.57 30.12
CA SER A 58 -2.68 1.99 29.99
C SER A 58 -2.30 2.63 28.65
N ARG A 59 -1.52 1.96 27.81
CA ARG A 59 -1.20 2.41 26.45
C ARG A 59 -2.39 2.28 25.50
N ILE A 60 -3.36 1.41 25.83
CA ILE A 60 -4.56 1.20 25.01
C ILE A 60 -5.59 2.31 25.27
N ILE A 61 -5.99 2.97 24.20
CA ILE A 61 -7.09 3.92 24.16
C ILE A 61 -8.20 3.29 23.34
N MET A 62 -9.24 2.79 24.01
CA MET A 62 -10.36 2.14 23.35
C MET A 62 -11.44 3.15 22.99
N MET A 63 -11.91 3.09 21.75
CA MET A 63 -13.13 3.75 21.26
C MET A 63 -14.14 2.68 20.84
N ASN A 64 -15.43 2.96 21.05
CA ASN A 64 -16.51 2.05 20.67
C ASN A 64 -17.60 2.80 19.93
N ASN A 65 -17.87 2.41 18.69
CA ASN A 65 -19.01 2.90 17.93
C ASN A 65 -20.27 2.12 18.36
N GLU A 66 -21.40 2.80 18.43
CA GLU A 66 -22.69 2.16 18.77
C GLU A 66 -23.15 1.16 17.70
N LYS A 67 -22.72 1.36 16.46
CA LYS A 67 -23.00 0.52 15.29
C LYS A 67 -21.83 0.56 14.33
N ASN A 68 -21.80 -0.36 13.39
CA ASN A 68 -20.81 -0.34 12.29
C ASN A 68 -21.00 0.92 11.43
N GLU A 69 -20.01 1.81 11.46
CA GLU A 69 -19.94 3.05 10.67
C GLU A 69 -19.00 2.92 9.45
N GLY A 70 -18.25 1.83 9.38
CA GLY A 70 -17.30 1.53 8.33
C GLY A 70 -15.85 1.95 8.66
N ILE A 71 -14.92 1.22 8.04
CA ILE A 71 -13.48 1.33 8.29
C ILE A 71 -12.96 2.77 8.15
N VAL A 72 -13.41 3.51 7.13
CA VAL A 72 -12.95 4.87 6.83
C VAL A 72 -13.27 5.84 7.96
N LYS A 73 -14.50 5.83 8.46
CA LYS A 73 -14.91 6.70 9.58
C LYS A 73 -14.18 6.32 10.85
N SER A 74 -14.05 5.05 11.13
CA SER A 74 -13.35 4.54 12.32
C SER A 74 -11.86 4.88 12.29
N LEU A 75 -11.17 4.77 11.12
CA LEU A 75 -9.79 5.22 10.95
C LEU A 75 -9.65 6.75 11.15
N ASN A 76 -10.56 7.55 10.60
CA ASN A 76 -10.53 9.00 10.78
C ASN A 76 -10.74 9.40 12.25
N LYS A 77 -11.66 8.75 12.99
CA LYS A 77 -11.82 8.96 14.43
C LYS A 77 -10.54 8.65 15.21
N ALA A 78 -9.88 7.53 14.89
CA ALA A 78 -8.60 7.18 15.53
C ALA A 78 -7.51 8.20 15.20
N LEU A 79 -7.43 8.64 13.95
CA LEU A 79 -6.45 9.61 13.48
C LEU A 79 -6.62 10.99 14.15
N GLU A 80 -7.86 11.40 14.42
CA GLU A 80 -8.20 12.68 15.05
C GLU A 80 -7.65 12.79 16.49
N ILE A 81 -7.72 11.70 17.26
CA ILE A 81 -7.25 11.70 18.65
C ILE A 81 -5.77 11.31 18.80
N ALA A 82 -5.14 10.84 17.74
CA ALA A 82 -3.74 10.42 17.73
C ALA A 82 -2.79 11.58 18.05
N LYS A 83 -1.86 11.37 19.02
CA LYS A 83 -0.91 12.37 19.51
C LYS A 83 0.54 12.07 19.13
N GLY A 84 0.81 10.89 18.59
CA GLY A 84 2.13 10.43 18.19
C GLY A 84 2.70 11.28 17.04
N LYS A 85 4.02 11.43 17.02
CA LYS A 85 4.74 12.02 15.88
C LYS A 85 4.52 11.21 14.58
N TYR A 86 4.42 9.90 14.72
CA TYR A 86 4.16 8.97 13.63
C TYR A 86 2.90 8.16 13.90
N ILE A 87 2.21 7.82 12.83
CA ILE A 87 1.06 6.91 12.84
C ILE A 87 1.51 5.56 12.29
N ALA A 88 1.31 4.49 13.04
CA ALA A 88 1.51 3.10 12.61
C ALA A 88 0.17 2.41 12.49
N LEU A 89 -0.07 1.67 11.42
CA LEU A 89 -1.32 0.92 11.24
C LEU A 89 -1.14 -0.53 11.65
N GLN A 90 -2.18 -1.13 12.23
CA GLN A 90 -2.24 -2.54 12.58
C GLN A 90 -3.64 -3.05 12.28
N ASP A 91 -3.76 -4.17 11.56
CA ASP A 91 -5.05 -4.84 11.36
C ASP A 91 -5.34 -5.79 12.53
N GLY A 92 -6.62 -5.95 12.87
CA GLY A 92 -7.02 -6.73 14.04
C GLY A 92 -6.80 -8.25 13.93
N ASP A 93 -6.45 -8.73 12.73
CA ASP A 93 -6.21 -10.15 12.41
C ASP A 93 -4.75 -10.47 12.07
N ASP A 94 -3.85 -9.45 12.12
CA ASP A 94 -2.44 -9.58 11.77
C ASP A 94 -1.52 -9.54 13.01
N ILE A 95 -0.28 -10.01 12.86
CA ILE A 95 0.71 -10.08 13.94
C ILE A 95 1.93 -9.25 13.55
N SER A 96 2.30 -8.29 14.39
CA SER A 96 3.55 -7.53 14.24
C SER A 96 4.74 -8.28 14.83
N PHE A 97 5.87 -8.30 14.11
CA PHE A 97 7.13 -8.79 14.68
C PHE A 97 7.66 -7.83 15.76
N PRO A 98 8.38 -8.33 16.78
CA PRO A 98 8.72 -7.55 17.98
C PRO A 98 9.49 -6.24 17.73
N LYS A 99 10.25 -6.13 16.65
CA LYS A 99 11.05 -4.94 16.32
C LYS A 99 10.39 -4.01 15.30
N ARG A 100 9.14 -4.25 14.92
CA ARG A 100 8.49 -3.48 13.86
C ARG A 100 8.48 -1.99 14.16
N LEU A 101 7.94 -1.58 15.30
CA LEU A 101 7.83 -0.15 15.64
C LEU A 101 9.19 0.51 15.77
N GLU A 102 10.17 -0.18 16.37
CA GLU A 102 11.53 0.31 16.52
C GLU A 102 12.22 0.53 15.18
N GLU A 103 12.21 -0.46 14.28
CA GLU A 103 12.87 -0.36 12.98
C GLU A 103 12.25 0.75 12.12
N GLN A 104 10.93 0.86 12.10
CA GLN A 104 10.23 1.89 11.33
C GLN A 104 10.45 3.29 11.92
N PHE A 105 10.38 3.43 13.24
CA PHE A 105 10.65 4.69 13.93
C PHE A 105 12.08 5.18 13.67
N MET A 106 13.07 4.32 13.88
CA MET A 106 14.48 4.64 13.64
C MET A 106 14.75 5.00 12.17
N PHE A 107 14.09 4.32 11.23
CA PHE A 107 14.20 4.66 9.81
C PHE A 107 13.72 6.09 9.55
N LEU A 108 12.53 6.47 10.02
CA LEU A 108 11.97 7.81 9.81
C LEU A 108 12.73 8.90 10.55
N GLU A 109 13.23 8.62 11.77
CA GLU A 109 14.05 9.60 12.52
C GLU A 109 15.39 9.86 11.84
N ASN A 110 16.03 8.84 11.29
CA ASN A 110 17.32 8.98 10.62
C ASN A 110 17.21 9.50 9.18
N ASN A 111 16.00 9.53 8.61
CA ASN A 111 15.76 9.88 7.21
C ASN A 111 14.61 10.90 7.09
N GLN A 112 14.84 12.13 7.53
CA GLN A 112 13.82 13.19 7.66
C GLN A 112 13.10 13.58 6.35
N ASN A 113 13.65 13.22 5.19
CA ASN A 113 13.01 13.44 3.89
C ASN A 113 12.03 12.31 3.50
N TYR A 114 11.93 11.26 4.33
CA TYR A 114 10.92 10.21 4.17
C TYR A 114 9.70 10.50 5.04
N VAL A 115 8.54 10.37 4.44
CA VAL A 115 7.24 10.67 5.09
C VAL A 115 6.41 9.42 5.37
N LEU A 116 6.79 8.30 4.75
CA LEU A 116 6.15 7.01 4.92
C LEU A 116 7.17 5.89 4.78
N VAL A 117 7.09 4.91 5.65
CA VAL A 117 7.82 3.65 5.57
C VAL A 117 6.86 2.47 5.73
N GLY A 118 6.94 1.52 4.83
CA GLY A 118 6.31 0.21 4.96
C GLY A 118 7.35 -0.87 5.27
N ALA A 119 6.90 -2.11 5.34
CA ALA A 119 7.76 -3.27 5.43
C ALA A 119 7.21 -4.42 4.58
N ASN A 120 8.07 -5.38 4.21
CA ASN A 120 7.60 -6.63 3.66
C ASN A 120 6.80 -7.40 4.71
N ILE A 121 6.02 -8.37 4.25
CA ILE A 121 5.15 -9.18 5.07
C ILE A 121 5.41 -10.67 4.81
N ILE A 122 5.13 -11.49 5.80
CA ILE A 122 4.91 -12.93 5.62
C ILE A 122 3.42 -13.15 5.55
N VAL A 123 2.94 -13.80 4.49
CA VAL A 123 1.53 -14.20 4.37
C VAL A 123 1.36 -15.58 4.99
N MET A 124 0.43 -15.71 5.91
CA MET A 124 0.06 -16.97 6.56
C MET A 124 -1.44 -17.26 6.38
N ASP A 125 -1.85 -18.51 6.55
CA ASP A 125 -3.26 -18.89 6.61
C ASP A 125 -3.85 -18.65 8.01
N GLU A 126 -5.11 -19.03 8.22
CA GLU A 126 -5.79 -18.91 9.50
C GLU A 126 -5.21 -19.82 10.61
N TYR A 127 -4.39 -20.81 10.25
CA TYR A 127 -3.70 -21.74 11.15
C TYR A 127 -2.21 -21.38 11.29
N GLU A 128 -1.78 -20.21 10.85
CA GLU A 128 -0.40 -19.68 10.84
C GLU A 128 0.58 -20.46 9.94
N ASN A 129 0.11 -21.30 9.03
CA ASN A 129 0.99 -21.92 8.06
C ASN A 129 1.48 -20.88 7.05
N PHE A 130 2.75 -20.93 6.70
CA PHE A 130 3.36 -20.05 5.69
C PHE A 130 2.73 -20.25 4.32
N ILE A 131 2.32 -19.16 3.68
CA ILE A 131 1.83 -19.15 2.29
C ILE A 131 2.85 -18.54 1.34
N SER A 132 3.34 -17.33 1.65
CA SER A 132 4.26 -16.60 0.77
C SER A 132 4.92 -15.41 1.47
N GLU A 133 6.00 -14.91 0.86
CA GLU A 133 6.67 -13.65 1.22
C GLU A 133 6.78 -12.78 -0.03
N PRO A 134 5.77 -11.93 -0.31
CA PRO A 134 5.77 -11.10 -1.50
C PRO A 134 6.80 -9.98 -1.40
N MET A 135 7.72 -9.95 -2.36
CA MET A 135 8.68 -8.85 -2.49
C MET A 135 7.98 -7.57 -2.96
N ARG A 136 8.25 -6.47 -2.28
CA ARG A 136 7.71 -5.13 -2.59
C ARG A 136 8.82 -4.20 -3.09
N PRO A 137 8.50 -3.16 -3.89
CA PRO A 137 9.46 -2.11 -4.23
C PRO A 137 10.00 -1.44 -2.95
N MET A 138 11.33 -1.36 -2.81
CA MET A 138 11.96 -0.84 -1.59
C MET A 138 12.26 0.65 -1.69
N ASN A 139 12.87 1.12 -2.78
CA ASN A 139 13.28 2.52 -2.91
C ASN A 139 12.12 3.44 -3.30
N ASN A 140 12.30 4.74 -3.04
CA ASN A 140 11.30 5.77 -3.28
C ASN A 140 10.74 5.78 -4.71
N GLN A 141 11.57 5.58 -5.71
CA GLN A 141 11.15 5.75 -7.09
C GLN A 141 10.39 4.55 -7.62
N ASP A 142 10.89 3.35 -7.29
CA ASP A 142 10.17 2.12 -7.60
C ASP A 142 8.81 2.10 -6.89
N ALA A 143 8.79 2.57 -5.63
CA ALA A 143 7.56 2.68 -4.85
C ALA A 143 6.57 3.66 -5.49
N LYS A 144 7.01 4.88 -5.82
CA LYS A 144 6.16 5.89 -6.49
C LYS A 144 5.68 5.43 -7.86
N PHE A 145 6.53 4.75 -8.62
CA PHE A 145 6.11 4.17 -9.90
C PHE A 145 5.05 3.07 -9.70
N GLY A 146 5.24 2.19 -8.71
CA GLY A 146 4.25 1.17 -8.37
C GLY A 146 2.91 1.74 -7.98
N LEU A 147 2.89 2.83 -7.18
CA LEU A 147 1.67 3.54 -6.79
C LEU A 147 0.89 4.15 -7.96
N LEU A 148 1.50 4.35 -9.12
CA LEU A 148 0.73 4.78 -10.31
C LEU A 148 -0.34 3.76 -10.70
N PHE A 149 -0.17 2.48 -10.37
CA PHE A 149 -1.01 1.39 -10.87
C PHE A 149 -1.66 0.53 -9.79
N ARG A 150 -1.10 0.51 -8.58
CA ARG A 150 -1.58 -0.36 -7.48
C ARG A 150 -1.08 0.11 -6.13
N CYS A 151 -1.75 -0.24 -5.04
CA CYS A 151 -1.16 -0.17 -3.72
C CYS A 151 0.00 -1.16 -3.61
N ILE A 152 1.17 -0.67 -3.25
CA ILE A 152 2.41 -1.48 -3.13
C ILE A 152 2.78 -1.75 -1.68
N PHE A 153 2.12 -1.10 -0.74
CA PHE A 153 2.27 -1.32 0.69
C PHE A 153 1.16 -2.25 1.20
N SER A 154 1.43 -2.97 2.27
CA SER A 154 0.41 -3.70 3.01
C SER A 154 -0.07 -2.82 4.15
N HIS A 155 -1.38 -2.61 4.28
CA HIS A 155 -1.98 -1.71 5.26
C HIS A 155 -1.39 -1.88 6.68
N PRO A 156 -1.34 -3.10 7.27
CA PRO A 156 -0.82 -3.29 8.62
C PRO A 156 0.69 -3.09 8.77
N SER A 157 1.41 -2.85 7.65
CA SER A 157 2.87 -2.72 7.68
C SER A 157 3.38 -1.28 7.52
N ILE A 158 2.51 -0.27 7.49
CA ILE A 158 2.94 1.11 7.23
C ILE A 158 3.06 1.93 8.51
N MET A 159 4.02 2.86 8.48
CA MET A 159 4.16 3.97 9.42
C MET A 159 4.39 5.26 8.64
N TYR A 160 3.70 6.35 9.00
CA TYR A 160 3.80 7.63 8.30
C TYR A 160 3.83 8.83 9.26
N SER A 161 4.31 9.97 8.77
CA SER A 161 4.40 11.22 9.52
C SER A 161 3.02 11.82 9.77
N LYS A 162 2.65 11.99 11.05
CA LYS A 162 1.42 12.70 11.42
C LYS A 162 1.47 14.17 11.00
N LYS A 163 2.65 14.79 11.05
CA LYS A 163 2.83 16.16 10.60
C LYS A 163 2.39 16.35 9.14
N VAL A 164 2.68 15.41 8.25
CA VAL A 164 2.25 15.48 6.84
C VAL A 164 0.72 15.43 6.73
N ILE A 165 0.08 14.61 7.55
CA ILE A 165 -1.38 14.52 7.62
C ILE A 165 -1.99 15.85 8.04
N ASP A 166 -1.48 16.42 9.15
CA ASP A 166 -2.02 17.63 9.76
C ASP A 166 -1.78 18.87 8.89
N ASP A 167 -0.53 19.07 8.42
CA ASP A 167 -0.14 20.24 7.61
C ASP A 167 -0.92 20.32 6.28
N ASN A 168 -1.37 19.18 5.75
CA ASN A 168 -2.04 19.10 4.46
C ASN A 168 -3.52 18.71 4.58
N ASN A 169 -4.04 18.64 5.80
CA ASN A 169 -5.42 18.25 6.10
C ASN A 169 -5.85 16.96 5.40
N LEU A 170 -4.93 15.95 5.38
CA LEU A 170 -5.23 14.66 4.77
C LEU A 170 -6.11 13.82 5.69
N ARG A 171 -7.01 13.06 5.10
CA ARG A 171 -7.90 12.11 5.79
C ARG A 171 -8.14 10.90 4.89
N TYR A 172 -8.56 9.80 5.50
CA TYR A 172 -9.12 8.69 4.75
C TYR A 172 -10.40 9.15 4.05
N ASP A 173 -10.51 8.88 2.76
CA ASP A 173 -11.56 9.40 1.88
C ASP A 173 -12.73 8.41 1.79
N GLU A 174 -13.92 8.82 2.19
CA GLU A 174 -15.12 8.00 2.23
C GLU A 174 -15.59 7.55 0.82
N ASP A 175 -15.17 8.23 -0.23
CA ASP A 175 -15.46 7.83 -1.61
C ASP A 175 -14.63 6.62 -2.08
N PHE A 176 -13.60 6.22 -1.31
CA PHE A 176 -12.67 5.14 -1.66
C PHE A 176 -12.70 3.97 -0.65
N ILE A 177 -13.89 3.57 -0.19
CA ILE A 177 -14.04 2.43 0.74
C ILE A 177 -13.36 1.18 0.18
N HIS A 178 -12.57 0.48 1.00
CA HIS A 178 -11.71 -0.66 0.68
C HIS A 178 -10.51 -0.35 -0.25
N ALA A 179 -10.30 0.93 -0.61
CA ALA A 179 -9.10 1.44 -1.27
C ALA A 179 -8.62 2.75 -0.61
N GLU A 180 -9.11 3.04 0.59
CA GLU A 180 -8.83 4.23 1.39
C GLU A 180 -7.34 4.36 1.72
N ASP A 181 -6.68 3.24 2.00
CA ASP A 181 -5.25 3.14 2.25
C ASP A 181 -4.44 3.55 1.01
N PHE A 182 -4.79 2.99 -0.15
CA PHE A 182 -4.15 3.32 -1.41
C PHE A 182 -4.29 4.80 -1.74
N LYS A 183 -5.49 5.37 -1.52
CA LYS A 183 -5.75 6.81 -1.74
C LYS A 183 -4.86 7.65 -0.82
N LEU A 184 -4.88 7.41 0.49
CA LEU A 184 -4.11 8.17 1.47
C LEU A 184 -2.59 8.03 1.25
N ILE A 185 -2.08 6.82 1.01
CA ILE A 185 -0.66 6.58 0.71
C ILE A 185 -0.22 7.36 -0.54
N THR A 186 -1.06 7.36 -1.59
CA THR A 186 -0.78 8.12 -2.82
C THR A 186 -0.70 9.62 -2.53
N GLN A 187 -1.57 10.16 -1.69
CA GLN A 187 -1.54 11.58 -1.27
C GLN A 187 -0.29 11.87 -0.43
N ILE A 188 0.00 11.08 0.61
CA ILE A 188 1.20 11.22 1.45
C ILE A 188 2.48 11.22 0.60
N SER A 189 2.56 10.36 -0.40
CA SER A 189 3.74 10.21 -1.27
C SER A 189 4.10 11.48 -2.05
N GLN A 190 3.21 12.46 -2.14
CA GLN A 190 3.45 13.74 -2.81
C GLN A 190 4.29 14.70 -1.95
N TYR A 191 4.31 14.52 -0.64
CA TYR A 191 4.94 15.43 0.33
C TYR A 191 6.33 14.99 0.80
N GLY A 192 6.84 13.86 0.31
CA GLY A 192 8.17 13.38 0.67
C GLY A 192 8.53 12.06 0.01
N LYS A 193 9.66 11.49 0.45
CA LYS A 193 10.07 10.16 0.01
C LYS A 193 9.32 9.07 0.76
N ILE A 194 9.17 7.92 0.10
CA ILE A 194 8.55 6.73 0.67
C ILE A 194 9.49 5.54 0.52
N PHE A 195 9.45 4.60 1.45
CA PHE A 195 10.34 3.44 1.47
C PHE A 195 9.61 2.19 1.97
N ASN A 196 10.13 1.03 1.61
CA ASN A 196 9.65 -0.24 2.16
C ASN A 196 10.84 -1.05 2.68
N ILE A 197 10.85 -1.34 3.97
CA ILE A 197 11.89 -2.16 4.62
C ILE A 197 11.85 -3.56 4.02
N LYS A 198 13.03 -4.09 3.69
CA LYS A 198 13.17 -5.41 3.05
C LYS A 198 12.75 -6.55 3.97
N ASN A 199 13.10 -6.44 5.26
CA ASN A 199 12.76 -7.47 6.23
C ASN A 199 11.24 -7.50 6.44
N PRO A 200 10.61 -8.67 6.51
CA PRO A 200 9.21 -8.77 6.90
C PRO A 200 9.06 -8.36 8.37
N LEU A 201 8.15 -7.42 8.62
CA LEU A 201 7.86 -6.91 9.97
C LEU A 201 6.43 -7.20 10.42
N VAL A 202 5.62 -7.86 9.58
CA VAL A 202 4.25 -8.27 9.87
C VAL A 202 3.98 -9.65 9.28
N LYS A 203 3.26 -10.49 10.04
CA LYS A 203 2.59 -11.67 9.53
C LYS A 203 1.17 -11.25 9.14
N TYR A 204 0.87 -11.29 7.85
CA TYR A 204 -0.45 -11.00 7.30
C TYR A 204 -1.29 -12.28 7.25
N ARG A 205 -2.41 -12.29 7.95
CA ARG A 205 -3.30 -13.47 8.02
C ARG A 205 -4.32 -13.45 6.89
N LYS A 206 -4.36 -14.55 6.15
CA LYS A 206 -5.30 -14.72 5.05
C LYS A 206 -6.39 -15.72 5.44
N HIS A 207 -7.63 -15.24 5.48
CA HIS A 207 -8.81 -16.05 5.74
C HIS A 207 -10.00 -15.60 4.87
N SER A 208 -11.10 -16.36 4.89
CA SER A 208 -12.26 -16.13 4.00
C SER A 208 -13.03 -14.84 4.32
N THR A 209 -12.90 -14.32 5.53
CA THR A 209 -13.61 -13.12 6.00
C THR A 209 -12.77 -11.83 5.93
N ASN A 210 -11.54 -11.87 5.35
CA ASN A 210 -10.80 -10.63 5.11
C ASN A 210 -11.61 -9.66 4.24
N ASN A 211 -11.60 -8.37 4.58
CA ASN A 211 -12.27 -7.32 3.82
C ASN A 211 -11.89 -7.29 2.33
N SER A 212 -10.62 -7.53 2.02
CA SER A 212 -10.10 -7.60 0.65
C SER A 212 -10.66 -8.78 -0.17
N VAL A 213 -11.14 -9.83 0.50
CA VAL A 213 -11.80 -10.99 -0.13
C VAL A 213 -13.29 -10.72 -0.32
N LEU A 214 -13.97 -10.26 0.75
CA LEU A 214 -15.41 -10.02 0.73
C LEU A 214 -15.81 -8.89 -0.20
N ASN A 215 -15.00 -7.83 -0.28
CA ASN A 215 -15.32 -6.60 -0.99
C ASN A 215 -14.45 -6.39 -2.23
N LYS A 216 -14.05 -7.48 -2.87
CA LYS A 216 -13.09 -7.50 -4.00
C LYS A 216 -13.48 -6.57 -5.15
N ASP A 217 -14.75 -6.53 -5.54
CA ASP A 217 -15.19 -5.70 -6.68
C ASP A 217 -15.16 -4.21 -6.33
N ILE A 218 -15.53 -3.84 -5.11
CA ILE A 218 -15.47 -2.45 -4.61
C ILE A 218 -14.01 -2.00 -4.57
N LEU A 219 -13.11 -2.83 -4.02
CA LEU A 219 -11.67 -2.58 -3.98
C LEU A 219 -11.06 -2.41 -5.38
N ILE A 220 -11.45 -3.26 -6.35
CA ILE A 220 -10.97 -3.18 -7.73
C ILE A 220 -11.41 -1.84 -8.36
N ASN A 221 -12.67 -1.45 -8.21
CA ASN A 221 -13.21 -0.22 -8.78
C ASN A 221 -12.61 1.02 -8.11
N GLY A 222 -12.56 1.09 -6.80
CA GLY A 222 -11.93 2.17 -6.04
C GLY A 222 -10.46 2.35 -6.42
N SER A 223 -9.70 1.24 -6.46
CA SER A 223 -8.31 1.27 -6.90
C SER A 223 -8.15 1.73 -8.35
N ALA A 224 -9.10 1.41 -9.25
CA ALA A 224 -9.03 1.85 -10.65
C ALA A 224 -9.30 3.35 -10.79
N LEU A 225 -10.16 3.92 -9.95
CA LEU A 225 -10.38 5.37 -9.88
C LEU A 225 -9.11 6.11 -9.44
N ILE A 226 -8.41 5.61 -8.41
CA ILE A 226 -7.13 6.18 -7.95
C ILE A 226 -6.09 6.15 -9.08
N VAL A 227 -5.98 5.03 -9.81
CA VAL A 227 -5.07 4.95 -10.97
C VAL A 227 -5.45 5.97 -12.04
N LYS A 228 -6.74 6.16 -12.31
CA LYS A 228 -7.21 7.19 -13.26
C LYS A 228 -6.79 8.59 -12.83
N GLU A 229 -6.93 8.93 -11.56
CA GLU A 229 -6.46 10.21 -11.01
C GLU A 229 -4.92 10.34 -11.11
N ASN A 230 -4.17 9.29 -10.80
CA ASN A 230 -2.70 9.28 -10.93
C ASN A 230 -2.26 9.53 -12.38
N MET A 231 -2.97 8.96 -13.35
CA MET A 231 -2.71 9.22 -14.78
C MET A 231 -3.07 10.64 -15.18
N ALA A 232 -4.18 11.17 -14.67
CA ALA A 232 -4.55 12.56 -14.91
C ALA A 232 -3.50 13.54 -14.38
N ASN A 233 -2.89 13.26 -13.23
CA ASN A 233 -1.78 14.02 -12.65
C ASN A 233 -0.48 13.96 -13.48
N LEU A 234 -0.37 13.01 -14.41
CA LEU A 234 0.67 12.93 -15.43
C LEU A 234 0.24 13.57 -16.78
N GLY A 235 -0.93 14.19 -16.84
CA GLY A 235 -1.50 14.73 -18.07
C GLY A 235 -1.98 13.66 -19.06
N LEU A 236 -2.38 12.48 -18.55
CA LEU A 236 -2.83 11.35 -19.35
C LEU A 236 -4.28 10.99 -18.99
N ASN A 237 -5.12 10.81 -20.02
CA ASN A 237 -6.50 10.34 -19.86
C ASN A 237 -6.56 8.83 -20.07
N ILE A 238 -7.24 8.12 -19.17
CA ILE A 238 -7.42 6.68 -19.21
C ILE A 238 -8.85 6.31 -18.77
N THR A 239 -9.42 5.27 -19.37
CA THR A 239 -10.71 4.71 -18.93
C THR A 239 -10.49 3.63 -17.85
N ILE A 240 -11.49 3.39 -17.02
CA ILE A 240 -11.44 2.30 -16.01
C ILE A 240 -11.15 0.95 -16.67
N GLU A 241 -11.82 0.65 -17.77
CA GLU A 241 -11.58 -0.60 -18.51
C GLU A 241 -10.12 -0.73 -18.97
N GLN A 242 -9.52 0.36 -19.45
CA GLN A 242 -8.12 0.38 -19.84
C GLN A 242 -7.18 0.22 -18.63
N VAL A 243 -7.51 0.80 -17.47
CA VAL A 243 -6.76 0.58 -16.22
C VAL A 243 -6.71 -0.89 -15.88
N LEU A 244 -7.85 -1.58 -15.90
CA LEU A 244 -7.94 -3.01 -15.59
C LEU A 244 -7.08 -3.85 -16.54
N ARG A 245 -7.15 -3.58 -17.86
CA ARG A 245 -6.30 -4.27 -18.85
C ARG A 245 -4.81 -4.02 -18.63
N ILE A 246 -4.40 -2.79 -18.31
CA ILE A 246 -3.01 -2.45 -18.02
C ILE A 246 -2.52 -3.16 -16.75
N ARG A 247 -3.35 -3.25 -15.72
CA ARG A 247 -3.02 -4.00 -14.49
C ARG A 247 -2.80 -5.49 -14.78
N ASP A 248 -3.61 -6.09 -15.64
CA ASP A 248 -3.41 -7.48 -16.09
C ASP A 248 -2.12 -7.62 -16.92
N LEU A 249 -1.82 -6.66 -17.77
CA LEU A 249 -0.57 -6.59 -18.53
C LEU A 249 0.65 -6.56 -17.59
N ILE A 250 0.64 -5.72 -16.56
CA ILE A 250 1.71 -5.60 -15.57
C ILE A 250 1.80 -6.85 -14.69
N SER A 251 0.69 -7.46 -14.30
CA SER A 251 0.64 -8.62 -13.38
C SER A 251 0.77 -10.01 -14.03
N SER A 252 0.82 -10.09 -15.36
CA SER A 252 0.86 -11.35 -16.15
C SER A 252 -0.40 -12.26 -16.02
N ARG A 253 -1.53 -11.75 -15.60
CA ARG A 253 -2.75 -12.53 -15.36
C ARG A 253 -3.54 -12.92 -16.61
N GLY A 254 -3.01 -12.69 -17.78
CA GLY A 254 -3.69 -12.96 -19.06
C GLY A 254 -4.00 -11.67 -19.81
N ILE A 255 -3.96 -11.71 -21.12
CA ILE A 255 -4.08 -10.51 -21.94
C ILE A 255 -5.15 -10.73 -23.00
N ASN A 256 -6.17 -9.90 -23.00
CA ASN A 256 -7.11 -9.78 -24.10
C ASN A 256 -6.42 -9.06 -25.28
N THR A 257 -6.29 -9.73 -26.41
CA THR A 257 -5.40 -9.33 -27.51
C THR A 257 -5.91 -8.15 -28.36
N LYS A 258 -7.18 -7.73 -28.22
CA LYS A 258 -7.76 -6.74 -29.16
C LYS A 258 -7.24 -5.30 -28.98
N SER A 259 -6.83 -4.92 -27.77
CA SER A 259 -6.43 -3.52 -27.43
C SER A 259 -4.98 -3.37 -26.97
N VAL A 260 -4.21 -4.42 -26.99
CA VAL A 260 -2.87 -4.47 -26.39
C VAL A 260 -1.89 -3.42 -26.93
N TYR A 261 -1.99 -3.09 -28.23
CA TYR A 261 -1.13 -2.05 -28.81
C TYR A 261 -1.34 -0.70 -28.11
N ASP A 262 -2.60 -0.32 -27.95
CA ASP A 262 -2.96 0.97 -27.35
C ASP A 262 -2.63 0.98 -25.84
N ASP A 263 -2.82 -0.13 -25.15
CA ASP A 263 -2.49 -0.29 -23.74
C ASP A 263 -0.96 -0.24 -23.50
N VAL A 264 -0.16 -0.91 -24.34
CA VAL A 264 1.31 -0.84 -24.28
C VAL A 264 1.81 0.56 -24.65
N LYS A 265 1.26 1.18 -25.69
CA LYS A 265 1.61 2.54 -26.07
C LYS A 265 1.26 3.55 -24.98
N PHE A 266 0.12 3.37 -24.32
CA PHE A 266 -0.28 4.20 -23.18
C PHE A 266 0.70 4.01 -22.01
N LEU A 267 0.98 2.78 -21.61
CA LEU A 267 1.91 2.47 -20.52
C LEU A 267 3.31 3.05 -20.79
N PHE A 268 3.78 2.98 -22.04
CA PHE A 268 5.06 3.58 -22.42
C PHE A 268 5.06 5.10 -22.29
N ARG A 269 3.95 5.76 -22.65
CA ARG A 269 3.79 7.21 -22.42
C ARG A 269 3.76 7.55 -20.92
N ALA A 270 3.07 6.74 -20.12
CA ALA A 270 3.02 6.93 -18.67
C ALA A 270 4.40 6.84 -18.03
N ILE A 271 5.22 5.86 -18.45
CA ILE A 271 6.63 5.73 -18.03
C ILE A 271 7.42 7.01 -18.34
N LYS A 272 7.35 7.49 -19.58
CA LYS A 272 8.08 8.70 -19.97
C LYS A 272 7.66 9.92 -19.14
N ARG A 273 6.35 10.16 -19.00
CA ARG A 273 5.83 11.28 -18.21
C ARG A 273 6.23 11.20 -16.74
N PHE A 274 6.22 10.00 -16.18
CA PHE A 274 6.65 9.80 -14.80
C PHE A 274 8.14 10.13 -14.62
N GLN A 275 9.01 9.70 -15.54
CA GLN A 275 10.44 9.99 -15.47
C GLN A 275 10.75 11.48 -15.70
N GLU A 276 10.05 12.14 -16.64
CA GLU A 276 10.15 13.59 -16.84
C GLU A 276 9.82 14.35 -15.54
N LYS A 277 8.78 13.91 -14.81
CA LYS A 277 8.36 14.54 -13.55
C LYS A 277 9.33 14.35 -12.38
N LEU A 278 10.07 13.25 -12.35
CA LEU A 278 10.98 12.88 -11.25
C LEU A 278 12.43 13.30 -11.43
N ASN A 279 12.81 13.98 -12.54
CA ASN A 279 14.21 14.31 -12.86
C ASN A 279 15.17 13.10 -12.69
N SER A 280 14.89 12.03 -13.44
CA SER A 280 15.70 10.86 -13.75
C SER A 280 16.64 10.33 -12.65
N GLU A 281 16.14 9.59 -11.68
CA GLU A 281 16.94 8.64 -10.91
C GLU A 281 16.64 7.21 -11.37
N LYS A 282 17.54 6.26 -11.08
CA LYS A 282 17.43 4.83 -11.42
C LYS A 282 16.11 4.22 -10.91
N ASN A 283 15.39 3.51 -11.79
CA ASN A 283 14.11 2.90 -11.43
C ASN A 283 14.02 1.45 -11.96
N SER A 284 14.17 0.49 -11.06
CA SER A 284 14.19 -0.93 -11.41
C SER A 284 12.80 -1.46 -11.79
N GLU A 285 11.73 -0.92 -11.24
CA GLU A 285 10.35 -1.28 -11.60
C GLU A 285 10.00 -0.83 -13.03
N ILE A 286 10.51 0.33 -13.46
CA ILE A 286 10.39 0.77 -14.85
C ILE A 286 11.09 -0.21 -15.78
N LEU A 287 12.34 -0.58 -15.48
CA LEU A 287 13.09 -1.54 -16.29
C LEU A 287 12.40 -2.90 -16.35
N TYR A 288 11.89 -3.38 -15.21
CA TYR A 288 11.12 -4.62 -15.15
C TYR A 288 9.86 -4.53 -16.03
N THR A 289 9.13 -3.42 -15.95
CA THR A 289 7.92 -3.20 -16.75
C THR A 289 8.25 -3.13 -18.24
N LEU A 290 9.29 -2.39 -18.64
CA LEU A 290 9.74 -2.31 -20.04
C LEU A 290 10.15 -3.69 -20.58
N LYS A 291 10.92 -4.47 -19.81
CA LYS A 291 11.33 -5.83 -20.17
C LYS A 291 10.12 -6.74 -20.40
N ARG A 292 9.09 -6.60 -19.58
CA ARG A 292 7.84 -7.36 -19.74
C ARG A 292 7.08 -6.96 -21.01
N MET A 293 6.99 -5.66 -21.28
CA MET A 293 6.37 -5.15 -22.50
C MET A 293 7.08 -5.72 -23.74
N LEU A 294 8.42 -5.69 -23.77
CA LEU A 294 9.22 -6.26 -24.86
C LEU A 294 9.02 -7.77 -25.03
N LYS A 295 9.07 -8.52 -23.91
CA LYS A 295 8.83 -9.97 -23.92
C LYS A 295 7.44 -10.32 -24.46
N TRP A 296 6.43 -9.51 -24.08
CA TRP A 296 5.07 -9.72 -24.51
C TRP A 296 4.90 -9.42 -26.01
N LEU A 297 5.41 -8.28 -26.50
CA LEU A 297 5.39 -7.92 -27.92
C LEU A 297 6.11 -8.97 -28.77
N GLY A 298 7.21 -9.54 -28.29
CA GLY A 298 8.00 -10.56 -28.98
C GLY A 298 7.31 -11.93 -29.09
N LYS A 299 6.64 -12.39 -28.01
CA LYS A 299 6.06 -13.75 -27.92
C LYS A 299 4.93 -14.03 -28.89
N LYS A 300 4.21 -13.04 -29.40
CA LYS A 300 2.98 -13.20 -30.19
C LYS A 300 3.17 -13.01 -31.69
N ASN A 301 4.42 -12.98 -32.19
CA ASN A 301 4.72 -12.60 -33.58
C ASN A 301 4.07 -11.27 -34.01
N ILE A 302 3.67 -10.46 -33.02
CA ILE A 302 2.97 -9.19 -33.21
C ILE A 302 3.93 -8.14 -33.79
N ILE A 303 5.24 -8.27 -33.51
CA ILE A 303 6.31 -7.40 -33.99
C ILE A 303 6.40 -7.33 -35.52
N PHE A 304 5.90 -8.33 -36.24
CA PHE A 304 5.91 -8.33 -37.71
C PHE A 304 4.89 -7.36 -38.34
N LYS A 305 3.95 -6.81 -37.57
CA LYS A 305 3.08 -5.73 -38.04
C LYS A 305 3.78 -4.40 -37.90
N PRO A 306 3.84 -3.52 -38.93
CA PRO A 306 4.68 -2.31 -38.93
C PRO A 306 4.46 -1.38 -37.70
N LYS A 307 3.21 -1.21 -37.26
CA LYS A 307 2.90 -0.39 -36.09
C LYS A 307 3.47 -0.93 -34.78
N TYR A 308 3.55 -2.25 -34.61
CA TYR A 308 4.12 -2.88 -33.43
C TYR A 308 5.65 -2.89 -33.47
N LEU A 309 6.23 -3.03 -34.67
CA LEU A 309 7.69 -2.98 -34.85
C LEU A 309 8.23 -1.63 -34.40
N SER A 310 7.64 -0.53 -34.87
CA SER A 310 8.03 0.83 -34.45
C SER A 310 7.93 1.03 -32.93
N LEU A 311 6.85 0.57 -32.33
CA LEU A 311 6.67 0.66 -30.88
C LEU A 311 7.70 -0.22 -30.14
N TYR A 312 7.92 -1.44 -30.60
CA TYR A 312 8.93 -2.36 -30.05
C TYR A 312 10.32 -1.73 -30.08
N MET A 313 10.76 -1.19 -31.23
CA MET A 313 12.05 -0.54 -31.36
C MET A 313 12.18 0.68 -30.44
N SER A 314 11.11 1.47 -30.30
CA SER A 314 11.12 2.63 -29.39
C SER A 314 11.24 2.21 -27.93
N ILE A 315 10.54 1.15 -27.50
CA ILE A 315 10.64 0.61 -26.15
C ILE A 315 12.02 -0.03 -25.92
N GLN A 316 12.53 -0.75 -26.91
CA GLN A 316 13.83 -1.40 -26.85
C GLN A 316 14.96 -0.37 -26.72
N ALA A 317 14.96 0.68 -27.55
CA ALA A 317 15.93 1.76 -27.45
C ALA A 317 15.90 2.45 -26.09
N TYR A 318 14.68 2.70 -25.58
CA TYR A 318 14.50 3.31 -24.27
C TYR A 318 14.96 2.37 -23.15
N TYR A 319 14.65 1.07 -23.21
CA TYR A 319 15.11 0.07 -22.27
C TYR A 319 16.66 0.01 -22.22
N TYR A 320 17.34 -0.03 -23.35
CA TYR A 320 18.81 -0.06 -23.38
C TYR A 320 19.44 1.22 -22.84
N LYS A 321 18.86 2.39 -23.15
CA LYS A 321 19.29 3.66 -22.55
C LYS A 321 19.19 3.60 -21.01
N GLU A 322 18.05 3.23 -20.48
CA GLU A 322 17.83 3.13 -19.03
C GLU A 322 18.71 2.05 -18.39
N SER A 323 18.91 0.91 -19.06
CA SER A 323 19.79 -0.17 -18.58
C SER A 323 21.25 0.27 -18.51
N PHE A 324 21.74 1.03 -19.49
CA PHE A 324 23.10 1.54 -19.50
C PHE A 324 23.37 2.50 -18.33
N PHE A 325 22.45 3.41 -18.05
CA PHE A 325 22.53 4.31 -16.90
C PHE A 325 22.41 3.59 -15.55
N ASN A 326 21.83 2.38 -15.53
CA ASN A 326 21.70 1.57 -14.31
C ASN A 326 22.93 0.68 -14.04
N SER A 327 23.85 0.53 -15.01
CA SER A 327 25.06 -0.31 -14.88
C SER A 327 26.29 0.46 -14.41
N ASN A 328 26.22 1.78 -14.38
CA ASN A 328 27.23 2.72 -13.88
C ASN A 328 26.71 3.42 -12.62
#